data_646f961f93969e049f6adbe36dc2bfca
#
_entry.id   646f961f93969e049f6adbe36dc2bfca
#
_cell.length_a   1.000
_cell.length_b   1.000
_cell.length_c   1.000
_cell.angle_alpha   90.00
_cell.angle_beta   90.00
_cell.angle_gamma   90.00
#
_symmetry.space_group_name_H-M   'P 1'
#
loop_
_entity.id
_entity.type
_entity.pdbx_description
1 polymer ?
#
loop_
_entity_poly.entity_id
_entity_poly.type
_entity_poly.pdbx_seq_one_letter_code
_entity_poly.pdbx_strand_id
1 'polypeptide(L)'
;MRYLLVDHITEYKPGEMIRGIKNVAMSEDFLEFHFPKNPIMPGIMLLEALTQLTGWLEAASSDFKNWFLVSKVNKSNFYGFAFPGDQVELDVELISSPQEGHPAARIYRGSGFVKGKKKIVAEFEGEVIPLEDIEDTEEQKKFFKILIRELRK
;
A
#
# COMPACT_ATOMS: atom_id res chain seq x y z
N MET A 1 -18.01 2.00 -4.42
CA MET A 1 -17.09 0.85 -4.31
C MET A 1 -15.74 1.33 -3.83
N ARG A 2 -15.15 0.61 -2.89
CA ARG A 2 -13.81 0.93 -2.37
C ARG A 2 -12.86 -0.18 -2.76
N TYR A 3 -11.70 0.19 -3.29
CA TYR A 3 -10.62 -0.77 -3.51
C TYR A 3 -9.72 -0.82 -2.29
N LEU A 4 -9.89 -1.86 -1.49
CA LEU A 4 -9.05 -2.12 -0.32
C LEU A 4 -7.98 -3.14 -0.74
N LEU A 5 -6.77 -2.65 -0.98
CA LEU A 5 -5.72 -3.47 -1.60
C LEU A 5 -4.65 -3.96 -0.61
N VAL A 6 -4.89 -3.78 0.68
CA VAL A 6 -4.04 -4.35 1.74
C VAL A 6 -4.91 -5.26 2.60
N ASP A 7 -4.61 -6.56 2.59
CA ASP A 7 -5.39 -7.56 3.31
C ASP A 7 -4.81 -7.90 4.68
N HIS A 8 -3.52 -7.67 4.87
CA HIS A 8 -2.82 -7.95 6.12
C HIS A 8 -1.57 -7.08 6.20
N ILE A 9 -1.31 -6.53 7.37
CA ILE A 9 -0.05 -5.84 7.69
C ILE A 9 0.75 -6.79 8.59
N THR A 10 1.91 -7.24 8.10
CA THR A 10 2.71 -8.27 8.77
C THR A 10 3.78 -7.68 9.67
N GLU A 11 4.28 -6.51 9.35
CA GLU A 11 5.34 -5.84 10.10
C GLU A 11 5.33 -4.35 9.82
N TYR A 12 5.62 -3.53 10.81
CA TYR A 12 5.87 -2.11 10.58
C TYR A 12 6.78 -1.54 11.65
N LYS A 13 7.55 -0.53 11.25
CA LYS A 13 8.38 0.28 12.15
C LYS A 13 8.01 1.73 11.89
N PRO A 14 7.40 2.42 12.85
CA PRO A 14 6.97 3.81 12.66
C PRO A 14 8.09 4.70 12.10
N GLY A 15 7.77 5.47 11.07
CA GLY A 15 8.71 6.38 10.42
C GLY A 15 9.76 5.71 9.53
N GLU A 16 9.73 4.38 9.35
CA GLU A 16 10.76 3.67 8.62
C GLU A 16 10.22 2.76 7.52
N MET A 17 9.40 1.77 7.87
CA MET A 17 8.98 0.76 6.90
C MET A 17 7.68 0.08 7.31
N ILE A 18 7.04 -0.55 6.31
CA ILE A 18 5.85 -1.36 6.52
C ILE A 18 5.82 -2.50 5.51
N ARG A 19 5.36 -3.66 5.96
CA ARG A 19 5.16 -4.84 5.12
C ARG A 19 3.73 -5.32 5.24
N GLY A 20 3.19 -5.82 4.14
CA GLY A 20 1.84 -6.31 4.12
C GLY A 20 1.61 -7.31 3.01
N ILE A 21 0.35 -7.70 2.87
CA ILE A 21 -0.07 -8.71 1.92
C ILE A 21 -1.31 -8.23 1.18
N LYS A 22 -1.32 -8.45 -0.14
CA LYS A 22 -2.49 -8.37 -0.99
C LYS A 22 -2.76 -9.76 -1.56
N ASN A 23 -3.90 -10.33 -1.26
CA ASN A 23 -4.35 -11.58 -1.88
C ASN A 23 -5.13 -11.25 -3.15
N VAL A 24 -4.84 -11.93 -4.26
CA VAL A 24 -5.58 -11.75 -5.51
C VAL A 24 -6.70 -12.78 -5.56
N ALA A 25 -7.94 -12.33 -5.38
CA ALA A 25 -9.10 -13.19 -5.42
C ALA A 25 -9.75 -13.18 -6.81
N MET A 26 -10.25 -14.34 -7.28
CA MET A 26 -10.93 -14.43 -8.57
C MET A 26 -12.16 -13.52 -8.66
N SER A 27 -12.78 -13.20 -7.53
CA SER A 27 -13.97 -12.33 -7.46
C SER A 27 -13.70 -10.83 -7.56
N GLU A 28 -12.43 -10.44 -7.69
CA GLU A 28 -12.10 -9.01 -7.77
C GLU A 28 -12.59 -8.41 -9.09
N ASP A 29 -13.27 -7.27 -9.01
CA ASP A 29 -13.91 -6.62 -10.16
C ASP A 29 -12.95 -6.28 -11.29
N PHE A 30 -11.72 -5.85 -10.96
CA PHE A 30 -10.74 -5.48 -11.97
C PHE A 30 -10.28 -6.66 -12.85
N LEU A 31 -10.56 -7.89 -12.46
CA LEU A 31 -10.19 -9.07 -13.25
C LEU A 31 -11.17 -9.36 -14.37
N GLU A 32 -12.39 -8.82 -14.31
CA GLU A 32 -13.45 -9.12 -15.30
C GLU A 32 -13.01 -8.81 -16.74
N PHE A 33 -12.33 -7.68 -16.91
CA PHE A 33 -11.90 -7.22 -18.24
C PHE A 33 -10.38 -7.22 -18.47
N HIS A 34 -9.63 -7.63 -17.47
CA HIS A 34 -8.16 -7.56 -17.52
C HIS A 34 -7.52 -8.93 -17.24
N PHE A 35 -7.64 -9.94 -18.10
CA PHE A 35 -8.36 -9.95 -19.39
C PHE A 35 -9.40 -11.07 -19.36
N PRO A 36 -10.44 -11.05 -20.23
CA PRO A 36 -11.54 -12.02 -20.13
C PRO A 36 -11.13 -13.50 -20.14
N LYS A 37 -10.08 -13.88 -20.86
CA LYS A 37 -9.58 -15.26 -20.92
C LYS A 37 -8.27 -15.49 -20.15
N ASN A 38 -7.72 -14.44 -19.58
CA ASN A 38 -6.46 -14.51 -18.85
C ASN A 38 -6.46 -13.42 -17.76
N PRO A 39 -7.17 -13.68 -16.66
CA PRO A 39 -7.28 -12.67 -15.61
C PRO A 39 -5.93 -12.46 -14.91
N ILE A 40 -5.46 -11.22 -14.93
CA ILE A 40 -4.25 -10.80 -14.24
C ILE A 40 -4.53 -9.48 -13.51
N MET A 41 -3.95 -9.31 -12.34
CA MET A 41 -4.08 -8.06 -11.61
C MET A 41 -3.37 -6.94 -12.36
N PRO A 42 -4.07 -5.82 -12.68
CA PRO A 42 -3.41 -4.70 -13.35
C PRO A 42 -2.21 -4.22 -12.55
N GLY A 43 -1.08 -4.00 -13.24
CA GLY A 43 0.14 -3.52 -12.58
C GLY A 43 -0.08 -2.22 -11.81
N ILE A 44 -0.90 -1.33 -12.35
CA ILE A 44 -1.23 -0.07 -11.69
C ILE A 44 -1.94 -0.29 -10.34
N MET A 45 -2.67 -1.39 -10.19
CA MET A 45 -3.32 -1.73 -8.92
C MET A 45 -2.32 -2.25 -7.89
N LEU A 46 -1.22 -2.87 -8.33
CA LEU A 46 -0.11 -3.21 -7.43
C LEU A 46 0.56 -1.94 -6.91
N LEU A 47 0.73 -0.95 -7.78
CA LEU A 47 1.25 0.35 -7.37
C LEU A 47 0.32 1.02 -6.36
N GLU A 48 -0.99 0.99 -6.59
CA GLU A 48 -1.98 1.52 -5.65
C GLU A 48 -1.92 0.79 -4.30
N ALA A 49 -1.73 -0.54 -4.31
CA ALA A 49 -1.57 -1.30 -3.07
C ALA A 49 -0.38 -0.79 -2.25
N LEU A 50 0.74 -0.50 -2.91
CA LEU A 50 1.92 0.07 -2.25
C LEU A 50 1.63 1.45 -1.67
N THR A 51 0.89 2.31 -2.37
CA THR A 51 0.55 3.64 -1.86
C THR A 51 -0.43 3.57 -0.69
N GLN A 52 -1.38 2.63 -0.71
CA GLN A 52 -2.28 2.41 0.42
C GLN A 52 -1.52 1.91 1.65
N LEU A 53 -0.58 0.99 1.43
CA LEU A 53 0.28 0.50 2.53
C LEU A 53 1.09 1.65 3.14
N THR A 54 1.58 2.57 2.29
CA THR A 54 2.29 3.77 2.74
C THR A 54 1.39 4.65 3.60
N GLY A 55 0.12 4.80 3.23
CA GLY A 55 -0.86 5.52 4.06
C GLY A 55 -0.97 4.94 5.45
N TRP A 56 -1.00 3.61 5.56
CA TRP A 56 -1.02 2.94 6.87
C TRP A 56 0.25 3.18 7.67
N LEU A 57 1.41 3.25 7.01
CA LEU A 57 2.66 3.58 7.70
C LEU A 57 2.60 4.99 8.30
N GLU A 58 2.12 5.97 7.53
CA GLU A 58 2.00 7.34 8.02
C GLU A 58 0.94 7.45 9.13
N ALA A 59 -0.18 6.75 9.00
CA ALA A 59 -1.19 6.72 10.04
C ALA A 59 -0.63 6.13 11.34
N ALA A 60 0.00 4.97 11.27
CA ALA A 60 0.59 4.31 12.45
C ALA A 60 1.73 5.14 13.06
N SER A 61 2.49 5.86 12.23
CA SER A 61 3.62 6.69 12.69
C SER A 61 3.18 7.98 13.36
N SER A 62 1.95 8.44 13.12
CA SER A 62 1.45 9.72 13.58
C SER A 62 0.29 9.60 14.60
N ASP A 63 0.08 8.41 15.17
CA ASP A 63 -1.07 8.11 16.01
C ASP A 63 -2.40 8.46 15.31
N PHE A 64 -2.50 8.06 14.03
CA PHE A 64 -3.67 8.25 13.17
C PHE A 64 -4.08 9.71 12.95
N LYS A 65 -3.10 10.60 12.99
CA LYS A 65 -3.32 12.02 12.64
C LYS A 65 -3.15 12.28 11.15
N ASN A 66 -2.25 11.54 10.50
CA ASN A 66 -1.86 11.78 9.11
C ASN A 66 -2.17 10.60 8.21
N TRP A 67 -2.30 10.91 6.92
CA TRP A 67 -2.35 9.96 5.83
C TRP A 67 -1.42 10.41 4.72
N PHE A 68 -0.96 9.48 3.89
CA PHE A 68 -0.09 9.80 2.75
C PHE A 68 -0.88 9.87 1.45
N LEU A 69 -0.71 10.95 0.69
CA LEU A 69 -1.23 11.07 -0.67
C LEU A 69 -0.09 11.14 -1.65
N VAL A 70 -0.06 10.19 -2.60
CA VAL A 70 0.93 10.21 -3.66
C VAL A 70 0.66 11.37 -4.61
N SER A 71 1.71 12.12 -4.98
CA SER A 71 1.63 13.22 -5.94
C SER A 71 2.41 12.94 -7.20
N LYS A 72 3.40 12.04 -7.13
CA LYS A 72 4.26 11.74 -8.28
C LYS A 72 4.84 10.33 -8.16
N VAL A 73 4.82 9.62 -9.26
CA VAL A 73 5.52 8.34 -9.39
C VAL A 73 6.81 8.63 -10.15
N ASN A 74 7.95 8.56 -9.46
CA ASN A 74 9.25 8.85 -10.06
C ASN A 74 9.72 7.73 -10.96
N LYS A 75 9.41 6.48 -10.56
CA LYS A 75 9.83 5.28 -11.29
C LYS A 75 8.88 4.14 -10.92
N SER A 76 8.50 3.35 -11.91
CA SER A 76 7.73 2.13 -11.68
C SER A 76 8.12 1.11 -12.74
N ASN A 77 8.61 -0.05 -12.30
CA ASN A 77 9.00 -1.15 -13.16
C ASN A 77 8.14 -2.37 -12.80
N PHE A 78 7.57 -2.99 -13.82
CA PHE A 78 6.74 -4.19 -13.69
C PHE A 78 7.52 -5.37 -14.27
N TYR A 79 7.73 -6.42 -13.46
CA TYR A 79 8.60 -7.56 -13.81
C TYR A 79 7.81 -8.83 -14.08
N GLY A 80 6.52 -8.82 -13.85
CA GLY A 80 5.68 -9.98 -14.09
C GLY A 80 4.25 -9.76 -13.64
N PHE A 81 3.43 -10.77 -13.77
CA PHE A 81 2.00 -10.72 -13.47
C PHE A 81 1.67 -11.35 -12.12
N ALA A 82 0.65 -10.85 -11.48
CA ALA A 82 0.00 -11.49 -10.36
C ALA A 82 -1.34 -12.04 -10.83
N PHE A 83 -1.60 -13.31 -10.52
CA PHE A 83 -2.77 -14.03 -10.98
C PHE A 83 -3.74 -14.31 -9.83
N PRO A 84 -5.02 -14.59 -10.12
CA PRO A 84 -5.94 -15.07 -9.09
C PRO A 84 -5.35 -16.27 -8.34
N GLY A 85 -5.41 -16.21 -7.02
CA GLY A 85 -4.79 -17.21 -6.14
C GLY A 85 -3.41 -16.83 -5.64
N ASP A 86 -2.78 -15.81 -6.23
CA ASP A 86 -1.48 -15.34 -5.76
C ASP A 86 -1.62 -14.49 -4.50
N GLN A 87 -0.64 -14.61 -3.62
CA GLN A 87 -0.46 -13.74 -2.49
C GLN A 87 0.73 -12.82 -2.79
N VAL A 88 0.46 -11.52 -2.89
CA VAL A 88 1.50 -10.53 -3.17
C VAL A 88 2.04 -9.99 -1.84
N GLU A 89 3.33 -10.21 -1.60
CA GLU A 89 4.03 -9.63 -0.46
C GLU A 89 4.45 -8.20 -0.81
N LEU A 90 3.99 -7.25 -0.02
CA LEU A 90 4.23 -5.82 -0.22
C LEU A 90 5.26 -5.31 0.78
N ASP A 91 6.18 -4.48 0.32
CA ASP A 91 7.22 -3.88 1.16
C ASP A 91 7.36 -2.41 0.78
N VAL A 92 7.33 -1.53 1.77
CA VAL A 92 7.49 -0.08 1.58
C VAL A 92 8.46 0.45 2.61
N GLU A 93 9.42 1.25 2.16
CA GLU A 93 10.37 1.93 3.04
C GLU A 93 10.51 3.41 2.71
N LEU A 94 10.65 4.22 3.75
CA LEU A 94 10.94 5.64 3.59
C LEU A 94 12.40 5.81 3.16
N ILE A 95 12.64 6.49 2.03
CA ILE A 95 13.99 6.70 1.52
C ILE A 95 14.50 8.12 1.67
N SER A 96 13.61 9.06 1.99
CA SER A 96 14.00 10.44 2.23
C SER A 96 13.17 11.01 3.37
N SER A 97 13.87 11.52 4.37
CA SER A 97 13.25 12.24 5.49
C SER A 97 12.74 13.61 5.06
N PRO A 98 11.78 14.21 5.79
CA PRO A 98 11.29 15.56 5.49
C PRO A 98 12.43 16.54 5.41
N GLN A 99 12.44 17.35 4.35
CA GLN A 99 13.44 18.38 4.18
C GLN A 99 12.98 19.68 4.82
N GLU A 100 13.95 20.53 5.18
CA GLU A 100 13.68 21.87 5.65
C GLU A 100 12.88 22.64 4.59
N GLY A 101 11.76 23.26 5.01
CA GLY A 101 10.83 23.95 4.11
C GLY A 101 9.73 23.06 3.51
N HIS A 102 9.84 21.73 3.61
CA HIS A 102 8.83 20.79 3.12
C HIS A 102 8.62 19.64 4.11
N PRO A 103 8.15 19.93 5.34
CA PRO A 103 8.05 18.91 6.40
C PRO A 103 7.03 17.81 6.11
N ALA A 104 6.06 18.08 5.22
CA ALA A 104 5.04 17.10 4.85
C ALA A 104 5.46 16.20 3.68
N ALA A 105 6.54 16.53 2.97
CA ALA A 105 6.99 15.79 1.79
C ALA A 105 7.68 14.48 2.18
N ARG A 106 7.39 13.40 1.45
CA ARG A 106 7.96 12.07 1.67
C ARG A 106 8.28 11.39 0.35
N ILE A 107 9.37 10.63 0.33
CA ILE A 107 9.72 9.76 -0.80
C ILE A 107 9.84 8.34 -0.27
N TYR A 108 9.17 7.42 -0.94
CA TYR A 108 9.13 6.00 -0.57
C TYR A 108 9.57 5.11 -1.72
N ARG A 109 10.12 3.96 -1.36
CA ARG A 109 10.34 2.86 -2.29
C ARG A 109 9.45 1.70 -1.88
N GLY A 110 8.71 1.17 -2.86
CA GLY A 110 7.86 0.02 -2.65
C GLY A 110 8.20 -1.11 -3.61
N SER A 111 7.98 -2.34 -3.17
CA SER A 111 8.14 -3.53 -3.99
C SER A 111 7.08 -4.57 -3.65
N GLY A 112 6.76 -5.40 -4.66
CA GLY A 112 5.80 -6.49 -4.50
C GLY A 112 6.38 -7.78 -5.06
N PHE A 113 6.16 -8.87 -4.34
CA PHE A 113 6.71 -10.20 -4.68
C PHE A 113 5.62 -11.26 -4.58
N VAL A 114 5.69 -12.26 -5.48
CA VAL A 114 4.88 -13.48 -5.39
C VAL A 114 5.85 -14.66 -5.34
N LYS A 115 5.80 -15.44 -4.25
CA LYS A 115 6.70 -16.59 -4.04
C LYS A 115 8.18 -16.23 -4.26
N GLY A 116 8.58 -15.08 -3.71
CA GLY A 116 9.94 -14.60 -3.80
C GLY A 116 10.32 -13.95 -5.13
N LYS A 117 9.43 -13.96 -6.13
CA LYS A 117 9.69 -13.35 -7.43
C LYS A 117 9.15 -11.93 -7.48
N LYS A 118 9.99 -11.00 -7.86
CA LYS A 118 9.66 -9.58 -7.98
C LYS A 118 8.60 -9.36 -9.07
N LYS A 119 7.54 -8.62 -8.73
CA LYS A 119 6.48 -8.24 -9.67
C LYS A 119 6.46 -6.75 -9.95
N ILE A 120 6.79 -5.94 -8.95
CA ILE A 120 6.85 -4.48 -9.10
C ILE A 120 7.95 -3.93 -8.19
N VAL A 121 8.62 -2.88 -8.67
CA VAL A 121 9.44 -1.98 -7.84
C VAL A 121 9.09 -0.57 -8.27
N ALA A 122 8.78 0.29 -7.32
CA ALA A 122 8.40 1.67 -7.61
C ALA A 122 9.04 2.62 -6.60
N GLU A 123 9.29 3.83 -7.05
CA GLU A 123 9.66 4.95 -6.22
C GLU A 123 8.64 6.04 -6.44
N PHE A 124 8.05 6.54 -5.37
CA PHE A 124 7.01 7.55 -5.46
C PHE A 124 7.14 8.55 -4.32
N GLU A 125 6.61 9.72 -4.55
CA GLU A 125 6.63 10.80 -3.57
C GLU A 125 5.24 11.40 -3.40
N GLY A 126 5.05 12.06 -2.29
CA GLY A 126 3.80 12.71 -1.97
C GLY A 126 3.90 13.48 -0.67
N GLU A 127 2.75 13.79 -0.12
CA GLU A 127 2.64 14.57 1.09
C GLU A 127 1.74 13.89 2.11
N VAL A 128 2.06 14.11 3.39
CA VAL A 128 1.14 13.74 4.45
C VAL A 128 0.10 14.84 4.64
N ILE A 129 -1.14 14.41 4.82
CA ILE A 129 -2.27 15.30 5.07
C ILE A 129 -2.99 14.84 6.32
N PRO A 130 -3.83 15.70 6.96
CA PRO A 130 -4.62 15.26 8.10
C PRO A 130 -5.59 14.14 7.69
N LEU A 131 -5.55 13.02 8.41
CA LEU A 131 -6.43 11.88 8.15
C LEU A 131 -7.91 12.27 8.32
N GLU A 132 -8.22 13.10 9.30
CA GLU A 132 -9.59 13.56 9.57
C GLU A 132 -10.25 14.29 8.38
N ASP A 133 -9.44 14.82 7.46
CA ASP A 133 -9.97 15.52 6.27
C ASP A 133 -10.52 14.56 5.21
N ILE A 134 -10.19 13.28 5.29
CA ILE A 134 -10.56 12.30 4.26
C ILE A 134 -11.33 11.09 4.80
N GLU A 135 -11.18 10.74 6.08
CA GLU A 135 -11.80 9.55 6.67
C GLU A 135 -12.11 9.78 8.14
N ASP A 136 -12.98 8.93 8.69
CA ASP A 136 -13.22 8.88 10.12
C ASP A 136 -12.02 8.22 10.82
N THR A 137 -11.34 8.97 11.67
CA THR A 137 -10.12 8.53 12.34
C THR A 137 -10.35 7.29 13.21
N GLU A 138 -11.46 7.25 13.98
CA GLU A 138 -11.75 6.12 14.85
C GLU A 138 -12.03 4.84 14.06
N GLU A 139 -12.72 4.94 12.92
CA GLU A 139 -12.95 3.81 12.04
C GLU A 139 -11.64 3.29 11.44
N GLN A 140 -10.73 4.19 11.08
CA GLN A 140 -9.42 3.81 10.53
C GLN A 140 -8.57 3.11 11.60
N LYS A 141 -8.60 3.55 12.84
CA LYS A 141 -7.92 2.86 13.95
C LYS A 141 -8.45 1.43 14.11
N LYS A 142 -9.78 1.27 14.09
CA LYS A 142 -10.40 -0.06 14.19
C LYS A 142 -10.00 -0.95 13.02
N PHE A 143 -10.00 -0.41 11.81
CA PHE A 143 -9.62 -1.16 10.63
C PHE A 143 -8.14 -1.57 10.66
N PHE A 144 -7.26 -0.69 11.11
CA PHE A 144 -5.85 -1.01 11.28
C PHE A 144 -5.65 -2.21 12.22
N LYS A 145 -6.39 -2.28 13.32
CA LYS A 145 -6.35 -3.41 14.25
C LYS A 145 -6.74 -4.72 13.57
N ILE A 146 -7.70 -4.66 12.66
CA ILE A 146 -8.08 -5.82 11.84
C ILE A 146 -6.94 -6.23 10.93
N LEU A 147 -6.31 -5.27 10.26
CA LEU A 147 -5.21 -5.54 9.32
C LEU A 147 -3.99 -6.15 10.01
N ILE A 148 -3.66 -5.74 11.23
CA ILE A 148 -2.55 -6.33 11.99
C ILE A 148 -2.95 -7.57 12.78
N ARG A 149 -4.22 -8.00 12.69
CA ARG A 149 -4.74 -9.17 13.40
C ARG A 149 -4.77 -9.05 14.92
N GLU A 150 -4.74 -7.83 15.46
CA GLU A 150 -4.75 -7.61 16.91
C GLU A 150 -5.97 -8.24 17.58
N LEU A 151 -7.12 -8.16 16.94
CA LEU A 151 -8.38 -8.70 17.47
C LEU A 151 -8.47 -10.22 17.45
N ARG A 152 -7.50 -10.90 16.83
CA ARG A 152 -7.46 -12.37 16.73
C ARG A 152 -6.59 -13.03 17.81
N LYS A 153 -5.99 -12.24 18.67
CA LYS A 153 -5.13 -12.75 19.75
C LYS A 153 -5.97 -13.25 20.91
#